data_63b3289f001eb54a54a0a9a2bda2c231
#
_entry.id   63b3289f001eb54a54a0a9a2bda2c231
#
_cell.length_a   1.000
_cell.length_b   1.000
_cell.length_c   1.000
_cell.angle_alpha   90.00
_cell.angle_beta   90.00
_cell.angle_gamma   90.00
#
_symmetry.space_group_name_H-M   'P 1'
#
loop_
_entity.id
_entity.type
_entity.pdbx_description
1 polymer ?
#
loop_
_entity_poly.entity_id
_entity_poly.type
_entity_poly.pdbx_seq_one_letter_code
_entity_poly.pdbx_strand_id
1 'polypeptide(L)'
;MYKQLTQAQRYTIFSMRQNKSTLQQIADELNRIECEAAAENGTAPPVKKICPSTISRELSRNRTKKGKYNPKTAHEMAMERRERVVHNTALRPGVLDKALKLLVEKRWSPEQISGWLRKKGDLISKERIYQEIRRRPELHQYCHHKMKYRHHKQKQYRTAGKSLIPNRVSIHERPKEADGKRFGDWEMDLVIGAEQKSAVLTLFERSTSMFMQYKLPSKRPLDVQKSVIRLLMPFKANVHTITTDNGIEFMNHEAIAKALGCTVYFADPYCSGQKGGVENINKILREFFPKGTDFRRVEQKELDAVQYMINERPRKKLDFSTPKVEFYKRLL
;
A
#
# COMPACT_ATOMS: atom_id res chain seq x y z
N MET A 1 -26.55 2.95 -2.15
CA MET A 1 -26.56 1.60 -2.72
C MET A 1 -26.75 1.71 -4.23
N TYR A 2 -26.03 0.92 -5.06
CA TYR A 2 -26.21 0.95 -6.51
C TYR A 2 -27.52 0.22 -6.87
N LYS A 3 -28.48 0.96 -7.48
CA LYS A 3 -29.77 0.38 -7.91
C LYS A 3 -29.56 -0.27 -9.28
N GLN A 4 -29.85 -1.54 -9.40
CA GLN A 4 -29.79 -2.25 -10.70
C GLN A 4 -31.07 -1.98 -11.50
N LEU A 5 -30.95 -2.08 -12.83
CA LEU A 5 -32.11 -1.97 -13.72
C LEU A 5 -33.10 -3.09 -13.45
N THR A 6 -34.37 -2.74 -13.42
CA THR A 6 -35.47 -3.71 -13.27
C THR A 6 -35.74 -4.42 -14.59
N GLN A 7 -36.56 -5.47 -14.57
CA GLN A 7 -36.97 -6.16 -15.78
C GLN A 7 -37.76 -5.23 -16.70
N ALA A 8 -38.73 -4.45 -16.13
CA ALA A 8 -39.49 -3.47 -16.88
C ALA A 8 -38.59 -2.42 -17.58
N GLN A 9 -37.60 -1.88 -16.90
CA GLN A 9 -36.64 -0.93 -17.49
C GLN A 9 -35.86 -1.56 -18.67
N ARG A 10 -35.55 -2.85 -18.61
CA ARG A 10 -34.91 -3.58 -19.72
C ARG A 10 -35.81 -3.71 -20.96
N TYR A 11 -37.10 -3.89 -20.74
CA TYR A 11 -38.09 -3.89 -21.82
C TYR A 11 -38.19 -2.49 -22.44
N THR A 12 -38.23 -1.42 -21.64
CA THR A 12 -38.23 -0.04 -22.15
C THR A 12 -36.98 0.25 -22.96
N ILE A 13 -35.79 -0.13 -22.48
CA ILE A 13 -34.52 0.01 -23.22
C ILE A 13 -34.63 -0.71 -24.57
N PHE A 14 -35.14 -1.94 -24.60
CA PHE A 14 -35.28 -2.71 -25.82
C PHE A 14 -36.23 -2.05 -26.82
N SER A 15 -37.43 -1.67 -26.38
CA SER A 15 -38.44 -1.02 -27.22
C SER A 15 -37.91 0.27 -27.84
N MET A 16 -37.32 1.16 -27.01
CA MET A 16 -36.76 2.42 -27.49
C MET A 16 -35.55 2.23 -28.43
N ARG A 17 -34.75 1.18 -28.25
CA ARG A 17 -33.67 0.82 -29.18
C ARG A 17 -34.19 0.32 -30.54
N GLN A 18 -35.32 -0.39 -30.57
CA GLN A 18 -35.99 -0.75 -31.83
C GLN A 18 -36.44 0.49 -32.59
N ASN A 19 -36.88 1.51 -31.87
CA ASN A 19 -37.29 2.81 -32.43
C ASN A 19 -36.09 3.77 -32.69
N LYS A 20 -34.84 3.24 -32.71
CA LYS A 20 -33.59 3.99 -32.97
C LYS A 20 -33.31 5.15 -32.02
N SER A 21 -33.92 5.18 -30.82
CA SER A 21 -33.67 6.22 -29.82
C SER A 21 -32.22 6.24 -29.38
N THR A 22 -31.70 7.43 -29.06
CA THR A 22 -30.36 7.63 -28.51
C THR A 22 -30.26 7.15 -27.07
N LEU A 23 -29.04 6.87 -26.57
CA LEU A 23 -28.84 6.46 -25.19
C LEU A 23 -29.28 7.56 -24.19
N GLN A 24 -29.19 8.83 -24.59
CA GLN A 24 -29.66 9.96 -23.78
C GLN A 24 -31.17 9.93 -23.65
N GLN A 25 -31.90 9.83 -24.78
CA GLN A 25 -33.37 9.74 -24.76
C GLN A 25 -33.88 8.59 -23.93
N ILE A 26 -33.23 7.44 -24.00
CA ILE A 26 -33.59 6.26 -23.18
C ILE A 26 -33.34 6.55 -21.68
N ALA A 27 -32.24 7.21 -21.34
CA ALA A 27 -31.94 7.58 -19.95
C ALA A 27 -32.98 8.56 -19.39
N ASP A 28 -33.34 9.57 -20.18
CA ASP A 28 -34.31 10.60 -19.80
C ASP A 28 -35.69 9.98 -19.58
N GLU A 29 -36.13 9.10 -20.47
CA GLU A 29 -37.41 8.40 -20.35
C GLU A 29 -37.45 7.47 -19.13
N LEU A 30 -36.40 6.71 -18.86
CA LEU A 30 -36.33 5.86 -17.66
C LEU A 30 -36.36 6.70 -16.37
N ASN A 31 -35.72 7.86 -16.35
CA ASN A 31 -35.75 8.77 -15.23
C ASN A 31 -37.13 9.42 -15.07
N ARG A 32 -37.84 9.76 -16.17
CA ARG A 32 -39.22 10.28 -16.16
C ARG A 32 -40.18 9.26 -15.53
N ILE A 33 -40.15 8.01 -16.01
CA ILE A 33 -40.97 6.91 -15.47
C ILE A 33 -40.72 6.70 -13.97
N GLU A 34 -39.44 6.73 -13.52
CA GLU A 34 -39.13 6.59 -12.08
C GLU A 34 -39.65 7.76 -11.24
N CYS A 35 -39.64 8.98 -11.78
CA CYS A 35 -40.18 10.15 -11.08
C CYS A 35 -41.70 10.10 -11.00
N GLU A 36 -42.38 9.69 -12.08
CA GLU A 36 -43.82 9.52 -12.09
C GLU A 36 -44.31 8.46 -11.11
N ALA A 37 -43.65 7.30 -11.13
CA ALA A 37 -43.95 6.23 -10.17
C ALA A 37 -43.68 6.62 -8.70
N ALA A 38 -42.69 7.49 -8.46
CA ALA A 38 -42.44 8.00 -7.12
C ALA A 38 -43.53 8.98 -6.68
N ALA A 39 -44.04 9.83 -7.57
CA ALA A 39 -45.13 10.77 -7.33
C ALA A 39 -46.41 10.03 -7.01
N GLU A 40 -46.77 9.02 -7.81
CA GLU A 40 -47.95 8.18 -7.60
C GLU A 40 -47.95 7.44 -6.25
N ASN A 41 -46.78 7.00 -5.81
CA ASN A 41 -46.60 6.27 -4.53
C ASN A 41 -46.33 7.21 -3.33
N GLY A 42 -46.38 8.54 -3.50
CA GLY A 42 -46.09 9.51 -2.45
C GLY A 42 -44.69 9.45 -1.87
N THR A 43 -43.70 8.93 -2.65
CA THR A 43 -42.31 8.78 -2.24
C THR A 43 -41.41 9.84 -2.88
N ALA A 44 -40.31 10.18 -2.22
CA ALA A 44 -39.35 11.13 -2.78
C ALA A 44 -38.70 10.57 -4.08
N PRO A 45 -38.47 11.43 -5.10
CA PRO A 45 -37.84 11.01 -6.34
C PRO A 45 -36.45 10.44 -6.12
N PRO A 46 -35.98 9.51 -6.98
CA PRO A 46 -34.70 8.85 -6.80
C PRO A 46 -33.54 9.85 -6.85
N VAL A 47 -32.69 9.82 -5.82
CA VAL A 47 -31.53 10.71 -5.66
C VAL A 47 -30.48 10.48 -6.79
N LYS A 48 -30.42 9.28 -7.37
CA LYS A 48 -29.51 8.92 -8.47
C LYS A 48 -30.26 8.68 -9.76
N LYS A 49 -30.00 9.52 -10.74
CA LYS A 49 -30.51 9.37 -12.11
C LYS A 49 -29.76 8.30 -12.89
N ILE A 50 -30.49 7.58 -13.74
CA ILE A 50 -29.92 6.67 -14.74
C ILE A 50 -29.19 7.53 -15.80
N CYS A 51 -27.93 7.21 -16.09
CA CYS A 51 -27.16 7.95 -17.09
C CYS A 51 -26.94 7.09 -18.35
N PRO A 52 -26.68 7.71 -19.52
CA PRO A 52 -26.44 7.01 -20.78
C PRO A 52 -25.35 5.93 -20.70
N SER A 53 -24.33 6.16 -19.89
CA SER A 53 -23.26 5.17 -19.67
C SER A 53 -23.75 3.90 -18.95
N THR A 54 -24.80 3.99 -18.14
CA THR A 54 -25.44 2.82 -17.51
C THR A 54 -26.12 1.95 -18.55
N ILE A 55 -26.84 2.59 -19.49
CA ILE A 55 -27.53 1.91 -20.59
C ILE A 55 -26.51 1.29 -21.55
N SER A 56 -25.46 2.02 -21.92
CA SER A 56 -24.37 1.49 -22.75
C SER A 56 -23.74 0.23 -22.15
N ARG A 57 -23.45 0.26 -20.83
CA ARG A 57 -22.92 -0.90 -20.11
C ARG A 57 -23.91 -2.06 -20.05
N GLU A 58 -25.19 -1.79 -19.84
CA GLU A 58 -26.26 -2.81 -19.86
C GLU A 58 -26.32 -3.51 -21.20
N LEU A 59 -26.39 -2.74 -22.30
CA LEU A 59 -26.43 -3.26 -23.66
C LEU A 59 -25.17 -4.04 -24.01
N SER A 60 -23.99 -3.60 -23.59
CA SER A 60 -22.73 -4.28 -23.85
C SER A 60 -22.59 -5.59 -23.06
N ARG A 61 -22.94 -5.54 -21.76
CA ARG A 61 -22.72 -6.65 -20.80
C ARG A 61 -23.70 -7.80 -20.98
N ASN A 62 -24.91 -7.51 -21.47
CA ASN A 62 -26.03 -8.46 -21.55
C ASN A 62 -26.43 -8.80 -22.98
N ARG A 63 -25.49 -8.75 -23.93
CA ARG A 63 -25.69 -9.26 -25.30
C ARG A 63 -25.74 -10.77 -25.30
N THR A 64 -26.61 -11.31 -26.16
CA THR A 64 -26.58 -12.75 -26.50
C THR A 64 -25.29 -13.09 -27.25
N LYS A 65 -24.96 -14.38 -27.35
CA LYS A 65 -23.81 -14.86 -28.16
C LYS A 65 -23.87 -14.40 -29.62
N LYS A 66 -25.07 -14.13 -30.15
CA LYS A 66 -25.30 -13.59 -31.50
C LYS A 66 -25.24 -12.07 -31.58
N GLY A 67 -24.77 -11.38 -30.53
CA GLY A 67 -24.61 -9.91 -30.48
C GLY A 67 -25.92 -9.11 -30.31
N LYS A 68 -27.10 -9.77 -30.25
CA LYS A 68 -28.39 -9.10 -30.09
C LYS A 68 -28.71 -8.91 -28.59
N TYR A 69 -29.38 -7.82 -28.25
CA TYR A 69 -29.90 -7.58 -26.90
C TYR A 69 -31.36 -8.10 -26.81
N ASN A 70 -31.63 -8.95 -25.81
CA ASN A 70 -32.96 -9.43 -25.48
C ASN A 70 -33.24 -9.13 -24.00
N PRO A 71 -34.34 -8.41 -23.66
CA PRO A 71 -34.57 -7.96 -22.28
C PRO A 71 -34.78 -9.10 -21.28
N LYS A 72 -35.40 -10.21 -21.70
CA LYS A 72 -35.61 -11.38 -20.86
C LYS A 72 -34.29 -12.06 -20.52
N THR A 73 -33.51 -12.43 -21.53
CA THR A 73 -32.18 -13.03 -21.34
C THR A 73 -31.22 -12.10 -20.59
N ALA A 74 -31.28 -10.79 -20.85
CA ALA A 74 -30.49 -9.81 -20.13
C ALA A 74 -30.83 -9.76 -18.64
N HIS A 75 -32.11 -9.93 -18.29
CA HIS A 75 -32.55 -10.01 -16.90
C HIS A 75 -32.06 -11.30 -16.25
N GLU A 76 -32.21 -12.44 -16.89
CA GLU A 76 -31.74 -13.74 -16.43
C GLU A 76 -30.20 -13.72 -16.17
N MET A 77 -29.42 -13.24 -17.12
CA MET A 77 -27.97 -13.05 -16.98
C MET A 77 -27.58 -12.11 -15.84
N ALA A 78 -28.39 -11.09 -15.55
CA ALA A 78 -28.14 -10.18 -14.45
C ALA A 78 -28.47 -10.82 -13.10
N MET A 79 -29.55 -11.61 -13.02
CA MET A 79 -29.91 -12.36 -11.80
C MET A 79 -28.89 -13.45 -11.50
N GLU A 80 -28.53 -14.27 -12.48
CA GLU A 80 -27.49 -15.29 -12.32
C GLU A 80 -26.18 -14.72 -11.78
N ARG A 81 -25.73 -13.58 -12.32
CA ARG A 81 -24.55 -12.90 -11.77
C ARG A 81 -24.72 -12.44 -10.33
N ARG A 82 -25.92 -12.01 -9.96
CA ARG A 82 -26.24 -11.57 -8.59
C ARG A 82 -26.18 -12.75 -7.62
N GLU A 83 -26.72 -13.89 -8.02
CA GLU A 83 -26.69 -15.11 -7.22
C GLU A 83 -25.25 -15.61 -7.01
N ARG A 84 -24.45 -15.63 -8.07
CA ARG A 84 -23.02 -15.97 -7.96
C ARG A 84 -22.28 -15.07 -6.97
N VAL A 85 -22.56 -13.76 -6.97
CA VAL A 85 -21.93 -12.81 -6.04
C VAL A 85 -22.35 -13.07 -4.59
N VAL A 86 -23.61 -13.40 -4.35
CA VAL A 86 -24.11 -13.69 -3.00
C VAL A 86 -23.40 -14.94 -2.43
N HIS A 87 -23.26 -16.00 -3.21
CA HIS A 87 -22.58 -17.23 -2.78
C HIS A 87 -21.09 -17.03 -2.50
N ASN A 88 -20.42 -16.13 -3.24
CA ASN A 88 -19.00 -15.84 -3.06
C ASN A 88 -18.68 -14.87 -1.90
N THR A 89 -19.67 -14.23 -1.29
CA THR A 89 -19.49 -13.22 -0.24
C THR A 89 -19.80 -13.69 1.17
N ALA A 90 -20.33 -14.90 1.35
CA ALA A 90 -20.58 -15.48 2.66
C ALA A 90 -19.24 -15.73 3.39
N LEU A 91 -18.97 -14.92 4.41
CA LEU A 91 -17.82 -15.12 5.29
C LEU A 91 -18.09 -16.32 6.21
N ARG A 92 -17.09 -17.18 6.38
CA ARG A 92 -17.14 -18.19 7.43
C ARG A 92 -17.23 -17.49 8.80
N PRO A 93 -18.00 -18.04 9.76
CA PRO A 93 -18.08 -17.48 11.11
C PRO A 93 -16.69 -17.28 11.72
N GLY A 94 -16.47 -16.16 12.41
CA GLY A 94 -15.23 -15.82 13.09
C GLY A 94 -14.07 -15.30 12.22
N VAL A 95 -14.14 -15.37 10.88
CA VAL A 95 -13.06 -14.86 10.02
C VAL A 95 -12.90 -13.34 10.11
N LEU A 96 -14.01 -12.61 10.24
CA LEU A 96 -13.97 -11.17 10.43
C LEU A 96 -13.31 -10.81 11.77
N ASP A 97 -13.63 -11.51 12.84
CA ASP A 97 -13.07 -11.27 14.17
C ASP A 97 -11.56 -11.55 14.20
N LYS A 98 -11.12 -12.65 13.56
CA LYS A 98 -9.68 -12.90 13.34
C LYS A 98 -9.02 -11.74 12.59
N ALA A 99 -9.66 -11.23 11.54
CA ALA A 99 -9.13 -10.12 10.76
C ALA A 99 -9.00 -8.83 11.59
N LEU A 100 -10.02 -8.50 12.40
CA LEU A 100 -10.00 -7.34 13.27
C LEU A 100 -8.99 -7.48 14.41
N LYS A 101 -8.82 -8.68 14.96
CA LYS A 101 -7.77 -8.97 15.94
C LYS A 101 -6.37 -8.70 15.38
N LEU A 102 -6.07 -9.15 14.17
CA LEU A 102 -4.81 -8.88 13.49
C LEU A 102 -4.60 -7.38 13.22
N LEU A 103 -5.66 -6.64 12.88
CA LEU A 103 -5.60 -5.19 12.72
C LEU A 103 -5.19 -4.49 14.01
N VAL A 104 -5.82 -4.86 15.14
CA VAL A 104 -5.61 -4.22 16.44
C VAL A 104 -4.26 -4.62 17.04
N GLU A 105 -3.97 -5.92 17.14
CA GLU A 105 -2.77 -6.43 17.81
C GLU A 105 -1.50 -6.26 17.00
N LYS A 106 -1.56 -6.51 15.68
CA LYS A 106 -0.38 -6.50 14.80
C LYS A 106 -0.26 -5.23 13.96
N ARG A 107 -1.29 -4.38 13.96
CA ARG A 107 -1.36 -3.17 13.11
C ARG A 107 -1.09 -3.47 11.63
N TRP A 108 -1.56 -4.64 11.16
CA TRP A 108 -1.47 -5.00 9.75
C TRP A 108 -2.53 -4.27 8.94
N SER A 109 -2.19 -3.91 7.70
CA SER A 109 -3.17 -3.32 6.79
C SER A 109 -4.22 -4.35 6.34
N PRO A 110 -5.43 -3.93 5.94
CA PRO A 110 -6.45 -4.82 5.40
C PRO A 110 -5.97 -5.70 4.24
N GLU A 111 -5.06 -5.21 3.39
CA GLU A 111 -4.46 -6.01 2.31
C GLU A 111 -3.53 -7.10 2.85
N GLN A 112 -2.71 -6.77 3.85
CA GLN A 112 -1.83 -7.74 4.51
C GLN A 112 -2.63 -8.84 5.20
N ILE A 113 -3.68 -8.46 5.93
CA ILE A 113 -4.59 -9.38 6.62
C ILE A 113 -5.29 -10.30 5.62
N SER A 114 -5.89 -9.75 4.58
CA SER A 114 -6.59 -10.52 3.54
C SER A 114 -5.67 -11.53 2.87
N GLY A 115 -4.45 -11.12 2.50
CA GLY A 115 -3.49 -12.01 1.86
C GLY A 115 -2.96 -13.11 2.76
N TRP A 116 -2.67 -12.77 4.02
CA TRP A 116 -2.19 -13.74 5.00
C TRP A 116 -3.26 -14.76 5.39
N LEU A 117 -4.50 -14.31 5.65
CA LEU A 117 -5.63 -15.19 5.96
C LEU A 117 -5.93 -16.15 4.80
N ARG A 118 -5.83 -15.66 3.54
CA ARG A 118 -5.99 -16.51 2.35
C ARG A 118 -5.02 -17.69 2.35
N LYS A 119 -3.76 -17.46 2.72
CA LYS A 119 -2.76 -18.55 2.86
C LYS A 119 -3.10 -19.55 3.96
N LYS A 120 -3.89 -19.14 4.94
CA LYS A 120 -4.39 -20.00 6.03
C LYS A 120 -5.73 -20.66 5.72
N GLY A 121 -6.28 -20.49 4.51
CA GLY A 121 -7.56 -21.03 4.08
C GLY A 121 -8.79 -20.21 4.49
N ASP A 122 -8.60 -19.07 5.13
CA ASP A 122 -9.65 -18.13 5.50
C ASP A 122 -9.80 -17.03 4.44
N LEU A 123 -10.93 -16.97 3.76
CA LEU A 123 -11.17 -16.01 2.68
C LEU A 123 -11.92 -14.77 3.19
N ILE A 124 -11.27 -13.62 3.12
CA ILE A 124 -11.87 -12.32 3.37
C ILE A 124 -11.24 -11.28 2.43
N SER A 125 -12.05 -10.45 1.79
CA SER A 125 -11.53 -9.38 0.95
C SER A 125 -11.06 -8.18 1.79
N LYS A 126 -10.02 -7.47 1.32
CA LYS A 126 -9.57 -6.23 1.95
C LYS A 126 -10.70 -5.19 2.06
N GLU A 127 -11.60 -5.14 1.07
CA GLU A 127 -12.72 -4.19 1.06
C GLU A 127 -13.72 -4.51 2.17
N ARG A 128 -13.99 -5.79 2.45
CA ARG A 128 -14.87 -6.17 3.58
C ARG A 128 -14.29 -5.71 4.92
N ILE A 129 -12.97 -5.80 5.10
CA ILE A 129 -12.29 -5.30 6.30
C ILE A 129 -12.40 -3.76 6.35
N TYR A 130 -12.18 -3.05 5.23
CA TYR A 130 -12.36 -1.59 5.19
C TYR A 130 -13.78 -1.15 5.46
N GLN A 131 -14.79 -1.90 5.00
CA GLN A 131 -16.20 -1.61 5.32
C GLN A 131 -16.45 -1.66 6.83
N GLU A 132 -15.87 -2.65 7.51
CA GLU A 132 -16.02 -2.76 8.95
C GLU A 132 -15.28 -1.66 9.70
N ILE A 133 -14.07 -1.29 9.25
CA ILE A 133 -13.31 -0.17 9.80
C ILE A 133 -14.09 1.15 9.67
N ARG A 134 -14.77 1.39 8.53
CA ARG A 134 -15.59 2.59 8.35
C ARG A 134 -16.84 2.61 9.25
N ARG A 135 -17.36 1.44 9.63
CA ARG A 135 -18.48 1.31 10.57
C ARG A 135 -18.07 1.55 12.03
N ARG A 136 -16.78 1.31 12.33
CA ARG A 136 -16.20 1.39 13.68
C ARG A 136 -15.07 2.41 13.71
N PRO A 137 -15.35 3.70 13.92
CA PRO A 137 -14.35 4.78 13.91
C PRO A 137 -13.17 4.56 14.89
N GLU A 138 -13.40 3.85 15.98
CA GLU A 138 -12.38 3.48 16.97
C GLU A 138 -11.24 2.64 16.35
N LEU A 139 -11.49 1.94 15.24
CA LEU A 139 -10.47 1.15 14.54
C LEU A 139 -9.55 2.00 13.66
N HIS A 140 -9.90 3.26 13.38
CA HIS A 140 -9.07 4.12 12.53
C HIS A 140 -7.67 4.35 13.10
N GLN A 141 -7.49 4.35 14.42
CA GLN A 141 -6.19 4.53 15.07
C GLN A 141 -5.18 3.42 14.76
N TYR A 142 -5.64 2.24 14.37
CA TYR A 142 -4.80 1.10 13.99
C TYR A 142 -4.45 1.08 12.50
N CYS A 143 -5.09 1.96 11.70
CA CYS A 143 -4.85 2.05 10.28
C CYS A 143 -3.75 3.04 9.94
N HIS A 144 -3.03 2.76 8.83
CA HIS A 144 -2.06 3.69 8.27
C HIS A 144 -2.69 5.06 8.02
N HIS A 145 -2.04 6.13 8.43
CA HIS A 145 -2.55 7.51 8.40
C HIS A 145 -3.91 7.71 9.09
N LYS A 146 -4.36 6.80 9.95
CA LYS A 146 -5.66 6.89 10.65
C LYS A 146 -6.83 7.15 9.69
N MET A 147 -6.81 6.55 8.50
CA MET A 147 -7.76 6.74 7.39
C MET A 147 -7.85 8.18 6.85
N LYS A 148 -6.91 9.08 7.19
CA LYS A 148 -6.88 10.44 6.68
C LYS A 148 -6.12 10.52 5.36
N TYR A 149 -6.79 10.98 4.29
CA TYR A 149 -6.14 11.28 3.01
C TYR A 149 -5.51 12.67 3.05
N ARG A 150 -4.23 12.76 2.67
CA ARG A 150 -3.56 14.04 2.44
C ARG A 150 -3.29 14.20 0.95
N HIS A 151 -3.70 15.33 0.38
CA HIS A 151 -3.28 15.68 -0.97
C HIS A 151 -1.77 15.92 -0.99
N HIS A 152 -1.08 15.30 -1.94
CA HIS A 152 0.34 15.58 -2.16
C HIS A 152 0.47 17.00 -2.73
N LYS A 153 1.09 17.92 -1.98
CA LYS A 153 1.54 19.19 -2.55
C LYS A 153 2.76 18.89 -3.44
N GLN A 154 2.76 19.40 -4.66
CA GLN A 154 3.96 19.38 -5.51
C GLN A 154 5.09 20.10 -4.78
N LYS A 155 6.20 19.41 -4.58
CA LYS A 155 7.42 20.04 -4.04
C LYS A 155 8.11 20.77 -5.18
N GLN A 156 8.38 22.06 -5.00
CA GLN A 156 9.32 22.78 -5.86
C GLN A 156 10.72 22.20 -5.63
N TYR A 157 11.35 21.77 -6.71
CA TYR A 157 12.74 21.29 -6.68
C TYR A 157 13.66 22.50 -6.46
N ARG A 158 14.47 22.43 -5.40
CA ARG A 158 15.58 23.36 -5.20
C ARG A 158 16.80 22.84 -5.94
N THR A 159 17.61 23.74 -6.51
CA THR A 159 18.88 23.39 -7.14
C THR A 159 19.81 22.76 -6.11
N ALA A 160 20.38 21.61 -6.44
CA ALA A 160 21.28 20.88 -5.54
C ALA A 160 22.64 21.62 -5.47
N GLY A 161 23.10 21.89 -4.26
CA GLY A 161 24.50 22.29 -4.01
C GLY A 161 25.47 21.11 -4.29
N LYS A 162 26.75 21.42 -4.49
CA LYS A 162 27.80 20.40 -4.62
C LYS A 162 27.87 19.53 -3.36
N SER A 163 27.96 18.22 -3.53
CA SER A 163 28.17 17.29 -2.40
C SER A 163 29.54 17.50 -1.79
N LEU A 164 29.62 17.56 -0.45
CA LEU A 164 30.86 17.67 0.31
C LEU A 164 31.53 16.31 0.58
N ILE A 165 30.93 15.21 0.14
CA ILE A 165 31.43 13.85 0.38
C ILE A 165 32.46 13.50 -0.68
N PRO A 166 33.76 13.23 -0.30
CA PRO A 166 34.80 12.84 -1.24
C PRO A 166 34.54 11.43 -1.76
N ASN A 167 35.11 11.10 -2.93
CA ASN A 167 35.10 9.76 -3.54
C ASN A 167 33.72 9.08 -3.61
N ARG A 168 32.68 9.88 -3.75
CA ARG A 168 31.30 9.42 -3.81
C ARG A 168 31.01 8.65 -5.09
N VAL A 169 30.54 7.40 -4.99
CA VAL A 169 30.07 6.60 -6.12
C VAL A 169 28.61 6.91 -6.41
N SER A 170 28.30 7.27 -7.65
CA SER A 170 26.94 7.63 -8.06
C SER A 170 26.03 6.39 -8.09
N ILE A 171 24.73 6.59 -7.79
CA ILE A 171 23.73 5.53 -7.95
C ILE A 171 23.63 5.02 -9.39
N HIS A 172 24.02 5.83 -10.37
CA HIS A 172 24.03 5.44 -11.80
C HIS A 172 25.09 4.38 -12.12
N GLU A 173 26.11 4.24 -11.26
CA GLU A 173 27.14 3.21 -11.35
C GLU A 173 26.74 1.90 -10.65
N ARG A 174 25.57 1.89 -9.99
CA ARG A 174 25.07 0.70 -9.30
C ARG A 174 24.74 -0.39 -10.33
N PRO A 175 25.20 -1.65 -10.11
CA PRO A 175 25.00 -2.74 -11.04
C PRO A 175 23.49 -3.03 -11.25
N LYS A 176 23.14 -3.46 -12.46
CA LYS A 176 21.75 -3.75 -12.85
C LYS A 176 21.12 -4.86 -12.00
N GLU A 177 21.92 -5.78 -11.50
CA GLU A 177 21.52 -6.87 -10.61
C GLU A 177 20.93 -6.35 -9.27
N ALA A 178 21.33 -5.14 -8.86
CA ALA A 178 20.79 -4.47 -7.68
C ALA A 178 19.41 -3.85 -7.95
N ASP A 179 18.53 -4.60 -8.63
CA ASP A 179 17.18 -4.20 -9.05
C ASP A 179 16.12 -4.33 -7.93
N GLY A 180 16.51 -4.79 -6.74
CA GLY A 180 15.63 -5.06 -5.59
C GLY A 180 15.07 -6.49 -5.56
N LYS A 181 15.58 -7.39 -6.40
CA LYS A 181 15.33 -8.84 -6.35
C LYS A 181 16.52 -9.60 -5.78
N ARG A 182 17.75 -9.14 -6.07
CA ARG A 182 18.97 -9.71 -5.50
C ARG A 182 18.97 -9.51 -3.99
N PHE A 183 19.27 -10.56 -3.24
CA PHE A 183 19.46 -10.51 -1.80
C PHE A 183 20.78 -9.81 -1.47
N GLY A 184 20.78 -9.00 -0.39
CA GLY A 184 21.96 -8.32 0.08
C GLY A 184 22.20 -6.91 -0.47
N ASP A 185 21.23 -6.34 -1.16
CA ASP A 185 21.23 -4.93 -1.55
C ASP A 185 20.43 -4.09 -0.55
N TRP A 186 21.13 -3.18 0.14
CA TRP A 186 20.57 -2.40 1.25
C TRP A 186 20.32 -0.95 0.89
N GLU A 187 19.32 -0.36 1.52
CA GLU A 187 19.12 1.10 1.57
C GLU A 187 19.35 1.57 3.01
N MET A 188 19.99 2.71 3.17
CA MET A 188 20.36 3.31 4.46
C MET A 188 19.83 4.73 4.56
N ASP A 189 19.31 5.09 5.75
CA ASP A 189 18.81 6.43 6.03
C ASP A 189 18.88 6.74 7.54
N LEU A 190 18.72 8.02 7.91
CA LEU A 190 18.59 8.45 9.30
C LEU A 190 17.20 9.01 9.58
N VAL A 191 16.58 8.54 10.65
CA VAL A 191 15.35 9.13 11.19
C VAL A 191 15.70 10.11 12.30
N ILE A 192 15.69 11.40 11.96
CA ILE A 192 16.08 12.48 12.85
C ILE A 192 15.01 12.74 13.91
N GLY A 193 15.42 12.85 15.17
CA GLY A 193 14.57 13.17 16.32
C GLY A 193 14.32 14.65 16.53
N ALA A 194 13.77 14.98 17.71
CA ALA A 194 13.50 16.34 18.14
C ALA A 194 14.77 17.20 18.07
N GLU A 195 14.61 18.47 17.71
CA GLU A 195 15.68 19.50 17.68
C GLU A 195 16.94 19.05 16.91
N GLN A 196 16.83 18.01 16.09
CA GLN A 196 17.96 17.40 15.37
C GLN A 196 19.09 16.84 16.27
N LYS A 197 18.83 16.69 17.57
CA LYS A 197 19.84 16.26 18.57
C LYS A 197 19.97 14.75 18.72
N SER A 198 19.05 13.99 18.14
CA SER A 198 19.04 12.53 18.21
C SER A 198 18.68 11.93 16.88
N ALA A 199 19.10 10.71 16.61
CA ALA A 199 18.78 10.01 15.38
C ALA A 199 18.73 8.48 15.59
N VAL A 200 18.00 7.81 14.70
CA VAL A 200 17.97 6.36 14.55
C VAL A 200 18.47 6.02 13.15
N LEU A 201 19.50 5.18 13.07
CA LEU A 201 19.94 4.57 11.83
C LEU A 201 18.89 3.56 11.39
N THR A 202 18.52 3.59 10.13
CA THR A 202 17.60 2.63 9.51
C THR A 202 18.23 1.98 8.30
N LEU A 203 18.15 0.67 8.23
CA LEU A 203 18.64 -0.15 7.14
C LEU A 203 17.47 -0.98 6.59
N PHE A 204 17.38 -1.09 5.29
CA PHE A 204 16.32 -1.82 4.60
C PHE A 204 16.91 -2.72 3.51
N GLU A 205 16.75 -4.03 3.65
CA GLU A 205 17.15 -5.00 2.63
C GLU A 205 16.08 -5.05 1.54
N ARG A 206 16.50 -4.77 0.29
CA ARG A 206 15.58 -4.47 -0.80
C ARG A 206 14.77 -5.67 -1.29
N SER A 207 15.32 -6.87 -1.25
CA SER A 207 14.65 -8.07 -1.79
C SER A 207 13.62 -8.66 -0.83
N THR A 208 13.97 -8.80 0.44
CA THR A 208 13.14 -9.40 1.50
C THR A 208 12.29 -8.36 2.25
N SER A 209 12.61 -7.08 2.08
CA SER A 209 12.04 -5.98 2.86
C SER A 209 12.40 -6.06 4.36
N MET A 210 13.49 -6.73 4.72
CA MET A 210 13.99 -6.77 6.08
C MET A 210 14.41 -5.38 6.53
N PHE A 211 13.96 -4.99 7.70
CA PHE A 211 14.22 -3.71 8.32
C PHE A 211 15.06 -3.89 9.58
N MET A 212 16.12 -3.09 9.69
CA MET A 212 16.94 -3.02 10.90
C MET A 212 17.07 -1.57 11.33
N GLN A 213 17.15 -1.33 12.63
CA GLN A 213 17.33 0.01 13.18
C GLN A 213 18.22 -0.02 14.41
N TYR A 214 18.88 1.10 14.64
CA TYR A 214 19.73 1.28 15.81
C TYR A 214 19.74 2.73 16.27
N LYS A 215 19.59 2.94 17.57
CA LYS A 215 19.72 4.25 18.20
C LYS A 215 21.16 4.74 18.12
N LEU A 216 21.38 5.85 17.46
CA LEU A 216 22.71 6.42 17.36
C LEU A 216 23.08 7.20 18.62
N PRO A 217 24.32 7.05 19.12
CA PRO A 217 24.88 7.93 20.18
C PRO A 217 24.90 9.40 19.72
N SER A 218 25.31 9.64 18.48
CA SER A 218 25.28 10.93 17.82
C SER A 218 25.14 10.80 16.30
N LYS A 219 24.96 11.92 15.57
CA LYS A 219 24.94 11.94 14.10
C LYS A 219 26.34 12.03 13.47
N ARG A 220 27.40 11.92 14.24
CA ARG A 220 28.77 11.99 13.72
C ARG A 220 29.04 10.84 12.76
N PRO A 221 29.77 11.06 11.66
CA PRO A 221 30.08 10.01 10.68
C PRO A 221 30.67 8.74 11.30
N LEU A 222 31.50 8.86 12.34
CA LEU A 222 32.10 7.75 13.05
C LEU A 222 31.08 6.87 13.78
N ASP A 223 30.05 7.50 14.40
CA ASP A 223 29.02 6.76 15.12
C ASP A 223 28.07 6.03 14.15
N VAL A 224 27.75 6.67 13.00
CA VAL A 224 27.02 6.04 11.90
C VAL A 224 27.78 4.86 11.35
N GLN A 225 29.09 5.06 11.02
CA GLN A 225 29.97 4.01 10.54
C GLN A 225 29.98 2.78 11.46
N LYS A 226 30.27 2.99 12.75
CA LYS A 226 30.30 1.91 13.75
C LYS A 226 28.95 1.17 13.83
N SER A 227 27.85 1.90 13.79
CA SER A 227 26.52 1.32 13.90
C SER A 227 26.12 0.51 12.67
N VAL A 228 26.44 0.99 11.46
CA VAL A 228 26.21 0.24 10.20
C VAL A 228 27.02 -1.05 10.20
N ILE A 229 28.32 -0.96 10.52
CA ILE A 229 29.22 -2.13 10.57
C ILE A 229 28.68 -3.12 11.61
N ARG A 230 28.32 -2.69 12.81
CA ARG A 230 27.75 -3.54 13.86
C ARG A 230 26.51 -4.30 13.40
N LEU A 231 25.58 -3.64 12.72
CA LEU A 231 24.33 -4.26 12.27
C LEU A 231 24.53 -5.24 11.10
N LEU A 232 25.43 -4.93 10.16
CA LEU A 232 25.60 -5.72 8.93
C LEU A 232 26.74 -6.73 8.99
N MET A 233 27.67 -6.62 9.93
CA MET A 233 28.81 -7.55 10.08
C MET A 233 28.37 -9.02 10.19
N PRO A 234 27.31 -9.38 10.94
CA PRO A 234 26.85 -10.77 11.01
C PRO A 234 26.41 -11.34 9.66
N PHE A 235 26.11 -10.46 8.68
CA PHE A 235 25.61 -10.81 7.35
C PHE A 235 26.59 -10.43 6.24
N LYS A 236 27.85 -10.12 6.59
CA LYS A 236 28.86 -9.58 5.67
C LYS A 236 28.95 -10.34 4.35
N ALA A 237 28.91 -11.67 4.37
CA ALA A 237 28.98 -12.50 3.17
C ALA A 237 27.86 -12.22 2.15
N ASN A 238 26.74 -11.69 2.62
CA ASN A 238 25.55 -11.40 1.83
C ASN A 238 25.29 -9.88 1.66
N VAL A 239 26.26 -9.01 1.99
CA VAL A 239 26.13 -7.55 1.77
C VAL A 239 26.83 -7.19 0.46
N HIS A 240 26.06 -6.84 -0.56
CA HIS A 240 26.60 -6.50 -1.89
C HIS A 240 26.66 -5.00 -2.13
N THR A 241 25.56 -4.29 -1.86
CA THR A 241 25.49 -2.83 -2.04
C THR A 241 24.75 -2.16 -0.90
N ILE A 242 25.11 -0.91 -0.62
CA ILE A 242 24.37 -0.03 0.27
C ILE A 242 24.07 1.25 -0.50
N THR A 243 22.82 1.71 -0.52
CA THR A 243 22.40 2.97 -1.14
C THR A 243 21.99 3.98 -0.08
N THR A 244 22.54 5.19 -0.12
CA THR A 244 22.24 6.27 0.83
C THR A 244 22.00 7.60 0.11
N ASP A 245 21.64 8.66 0.84
CA ASP A 245 21.62 10.04 0.32
C ASP A 245 22.96 10.75 0.52
N ASN A 246 22.97 12.04 0.18
CA ASN A 246 24.19 12.87 0.25
C ASN A 246 24.35 13.56 1.63
N GLY A 247 23.84 12.95 2.71
CA GLY A 247 24.01 13.46 4.07
C GLY A 247 25.49 13.40 4.50
N ILE A 248 25.97 14.45 5.15
CA ILE A 248 27.36 14.53 5.67
C ILE A 248 27.66 13.44 6.70
N GLU A 249 26.63 12.91 7.35
CA GLU A 249 26.69 11.79 8.29
C GLU A 249 27.20 10.49 7.66
N PHE A 250 27.16 10.37 6.33
CA PHE A 250 27.65 9.21 5.57
C PHE A 250 29.05 9.42 4.99
N MET A 251 29.78 10.44 5.45
CA MET A 251 31.13 10.76 4.95
C MET A 251 32.11 9.58 5.08
N ASN A 252 31.97 8.75 6.11
CA ASN A 252 32.83 7.59 6.33
C ASN A 252 32.43 6.34 5.51
N HIS A 253 31.76 6.51 4.37
CA HIS A 253 31.26 5.43 3.54
C HIS A 253 32.36 4.47 3.04
N GLU A 254 33.57 4.97 2.75
CA GLU A 254 34.70 4.13 2.34
C GLU A 254 35.11 3.13 3.43
N ALA A 255 35.11 3.57 4.70
CA ALA A 255 35.41 2.69 5.81
C ALA A 255 34.29 1.64 6.02
N ILE A 256 33.04 1.99 5.78
CA ILE A 256 31.90 1.04 5.77
C ILE A 256 32.10 0.03 4.64
N ALA A 257 32.37 0.51 3.41
CA ALA A 257 32.60 -0.31 2.23
C ALA A 257 33.73 -1.31 2.44
N LYS A 258 34.87 -0.86 2.94
CA LYS A 258 36.04 -1.70 3.26
C LYS A 258 35.73 -2.76 4.31
N ALA A 259 35.07 -2.39 5.40
CA ALA A 259 34.74 -3.33 6.49
C ALA A 259 33.78 -4.43 6.05
N LEU A 260 32.77 -4.08 5.26
CA LEU A 260 31.71 -5.00 4.82
C LEU A 260 32.05 -5.70 3.48
N GLY A 261 33.06 -5.23 2.73
CA GLY A 261 33.39 -5.77 1.42
C GLY A 261 32.35 -5.43 0.35
N CYS A 262 31.68 -4.28 0.46
CA CYS A 262 30.59 -3.86 -0.44
C CYS A 262 30.86 -2.48 -1.04
N THR A 263 30.00 -2.03 -1.95
CA THR A 263 30.05 -0.67 -2.50
C THR A 263 28.90 0.16 -1.93
N VAL A 264 29.19 1.42 -1.53
CA VAL A 264 28.20 2.38 -1.07
C VAL A 264 27.90 3.37 -2.20
N TYR A 265 26.63 3.39 -2.65
CA TYR A 265 26.12 4.27 -3.70
C TYR A 265 25.34 5.42 -3.12
N PHE A 266 25.45 6.58 -3.76
CA PHE A 266 24.76 7.79 -3.35
C PHE A 266 23.64 8.14 -4.33
N ALA A 267 22.44 8.30 -3.81
CA ALA A 267 21.29 8.75 -4.58
C ALA A 267 21.48 10.18 -5.09
N ASP A 268 20.81 10.51 -6.18
CA ASP A 268 20.79 11.89 -6.67
C ASP A 268 20.11 12.82 -5.65
N PRO A 269 20.56 14.05 -5.57
CA PRO A 269 19.91 15.05 -4.72
C PRO A 269 18.42 15.17 -5.07
N TYR A 270 17.58 15.21 -4.03
CA TYR A 270 16.11 15.31 -4.16
C TYR A 270 15.40 14.15 -4.88
N CYS A 271 16.10 13.09 -5.27
CA CYS A 271 15.54 11.90 -5.90
C CYS A 271 15.18 10.82 -4.87
N SER A 272 14.26 11.13 -3.96
CA SER A 272 13.84 10.23 -2.87
C SER A 272 13.35 8.86 -3.35
N GLY A 273 12.78 8.78 -4.56
CA GLY A 273 12.33 7.52 -5.16
C GLY A 273 13.44 6.48 -5.37
N GLN A 274 14.71 6.90 -5.45
CA GLN A 274 15.86 6.00 -5.58
C GLN A 274 16.16 5.21 -4.29
N LYS A 275 15.60 5.66 -3.14
CA LYS A 275 15.61 4.98 -1.83
C LYS A 275 14.18 4.71 -1.33
N GLY A 276 13.27 4.34 -2.22
CA GLY A 276 11.85 4.22 -1.91
C GLY A 276 11.52 3.20 -0.81
N GLY A 277 12.33 2.17 -0.64
CA GLY A 277 12.15 1.13 0.37
C GLY A 277 12.32 1.66 1.78
N VAL A 278 13.49 2.25 2.09
CA VAL A 278 13.79 2.79 3.42
C VAL A 278 12.91 3.99 3.75
N GLU A 279 12.58 4.84 2.76
CA GLU A 279 11.65 5.94 2.99
C GLU A 279 10.24 5.46 3.36
N ASN A 280 9.75 4.43 2.69
CA ASN A 280 8.44 3.86 3.01
C ASN A 280 8.42 3.24 4.41
N ILE A 281 9.48 2.53 4.79
CA ILE A 281 9.57 1.93 6.12
C ILE A 281 9.71 3.00 7.20
N ASN A 282 10.43 4.09 6.93
CA ASN A 282 10.55 5.23 7.84
C ASN A 282 9.20 5.93 8.08
N LYS A 283 8.30 5.97 7.06
CA LYS A 283 6.91 6.44 7.25
C LYS A 283 6.15 5.53 8.22
N ILE A 284 6.35 4.22 8.15
CA ILE A 284 5.74 3.26 9.08
C ILE A 284 6.34 3.42 10.48
N LEU A 285 7.65 3.58 10.60
CA LEU A 285 8.33 3.84 11.86
C LEU A 285 7.78 5.10 12.54
N ARG A 286 7.44 6.13 11.77
CA ARG A 286 6.85 7.39 12.25
C ARG A 286 5.41 7.24 12.79
N GLU A 287 4.76 6.12 12.59
CA GLU A 287 3.48 5.79 13.26
C GLU A 287 3.68 5.45 14.75
N PHE A 288 4.84 4.91 15.08
CA PHE A 288 5.24 4.56 16.45
C PHE A 288 6.02 5.71 17.11
N PHE A 289 6.89 6.36 16.35
CA PHE A 289 7.71 7.47 16.78
C PHE A 289 7.42 8.70 15.89
N PRO A 290 6.41 9.53 16.22
CA PRO A 290 6.03 10.70 15.42
C PRO A 290 7.17 11.71 15.25
N LYS A 291 7.02 12.64 14.30
CA LYS A 291 7.94 13.77 14.18
C LYS A 291 7.97 14.56 15.51
N GLY A 292 9.17 14.92 15.96
CA GLY A 292 9.36 15.56 17.26
C GLY A 292 9.64 14.59 18.41
N THR A 293 9.62 13.25 18.18
CA THR A 293 10.09 12.30 19.19
C THR A 293 11.56 12.54 19.52
N ASP A 294 11.87 12.66 20.80
CA ASP A 294 13.24 12.72 21.29
C ASP A 294 13.77 11.28 21.52
N PHE A 295 14.55 10.78 20.59
CA PHE A 295 15.11 9.43 20.69
C PHE A 295 16.12 9.24 21.83
N ARG A 296 16.58 10.31 22.49
CA ARG A 296 17.40 10.18 23.72
C ARG A 296 16.59 9.50 24.83
N ARG A 297 15.28 9.74 24.87
CA ARG A 297 14.34 9.16 25.85
C ARG A 297 13.78 7.81 25.46
N VAL A 298 13.98 7.37 24.23
CA VAL A 298 13.55 6.05 23.73
C VAL A 298 14.66 5.04 23.96
N GLU A 299 14.34 3.93 24.57
CA GLU A 299 15.30 2.84 24.77
C GLU A 299 15.50 2.02 23.48
N GLN A 300 16.69 1.39 23.33
CA GLN A 300 16.93 0.51 22.20
C GLN A 300 15.92 -0.65 22.17
N LYS A 301 15.54 -1.17 23.33
CA LYS A 301 14.53 -2.25 23.46
C LYS A 301 13.17 -1.88 22.87
N GLU A 302 12.74 -0.63 22.99
CA GLU A 302 11.51 -0.14 22.38
C GLU A 302 11.63 -0.11 20.85
N LEU A 303 12.78 0.34 20.33
CA LEU A 303 13.07 0.28 18.90
C LEU A 303 13.07 -1.16 18.39
N ASP A 304 13.69 -2.09 19.11
CA ASP A 304 13.76 -3.51 18.75
C ASP A 304 12.36 -4.15 18.70
N ALA A 305 11.48 -3.79 19.64
CA ALA A 305 10.09 -4.25 19.65
C ALA A 305 9.33 -3.76 18.39
N VAL A 306 9.50 -2.49 18.03
CA VAL A 306 8.88 -1.92 16.82
C VAL A 306 9.49 -2.55 15.55
N GLN A 307 10.81 -2.75 15.50
CA GLN A 307 11.48 -3.47 14.42
C GLN A 307 10.91 -4.87 14.22
N TYR A 308 10.73 -5.61 15.31
CA TYR A 308 10.10 -6.92 15.28
C TYR A 308 8.69 -6.85 14.68
N MET A 309 7.84 -5.94 15.17
CA MET A 309 6.49 -5.77 14.66
C MET A 309 6.46 -5.45 13.16
N ILE A 310 7.39 -4.63 12.68
CA ILE A 310 7.49 -4.24 11.26
C ILE A 310 7.91 -5.45 10.40
N ASN A 311 8.86 -6.25 10.89
CA ASN A 311 9.39 -7.41 10.17
C ASN A 311 8.45 -8.64 10.20
N GLU A 312 7.48 -8.66 11.10
CA GLU A 312 6.41 -9.67 11.13
C GLU A 312 5.22 -9.29 10.23
N ARG A 313 5.18 -8.09 9.63
CA ARG A 313 4.09 -7.70 8.72
C ARG A 313 4.20 -8.44 7.39
N PRO A 314 3.17 -9.18 6.94
CA PRO A 314 3.16 -9.82 5.62
C PRO A 314 3.35 -8.80 4.50
N ARG A 315 4.08 -9.16 3.46
CA ARG A 315 4.33 -8.28 2.32
C ARG A 315 3.78 -8.92 1.04
N LYS A 316 2.99 -8.16 0.28
CA LYS A 316 2.47 -8.62 -1.01
C LYS A 316 3.59 -9.02 -1.97
N LYS A 317 4.72 -8.26 -1.98
CA LYS A 317 5.93 -8.57 -2.75
C LYS A 317 6.51 -9.95 -2.43
N LEU A 318 6.31 -10.44 -1.19
CA LEU A 318 6.78 -11.74 -0.69
C LEU A 318 5.65 -12.78 -0.69
N ASP A 319 4.64 -12.60 -1.53
CA ASP A 319 3.45 -13.44 -1.54
C ASP A 319 2.86 -13.61 -0.13
N PHE A 320 2.75 -12.51 0.61
CA PHE A 320 2.26 -12.44 1.99
C PHE A 320 3.04 -13.29 3.01
N SER A 321 4.29 -13.67 2.70
CA SER A 321 5.28 -14.04 3.71
C SER A 321 5.81 -12.81 4.44
N THR A 322 6.55 -13.00 5.55
CA THR A 322 7.08 -11.90 6.34
C THR A 322 8.55 -11.62 5.99
N PRO A 323 9.02 -10.36 6.10
CA PRO A 323 10.42 -9.99 5.88
C PRO A 323 11.39 -10.86 6.67
N LYS A 324 11.09 -11.11 7.94
CA LYS A 324 11.91 -11.94 8.83
C LYS A 324 12.09 -13.36 8.27
N VAL A 325 10.99 -14.03 7.92
CA VAL A 325 11.05 -15.41 7.40
C VAL A 325 11.84 -15.46 6.10
N GLU A 326 11.57 -14.54 5.16
CA GLU A 326 12.24 -14.53 3.86
C GLU A 326 13.72 -14.16 3.97
N PHE A 327 14.10 -13.30 4.91
CA PHE A 327 15.49 -12.92 5.14
C PHE A 327 16.31 -14.10 5.66
N TYR A 328 15.87 -14.74 6.75
CA TYR A 328 16.61 -15.86 7.33
C TYR A 328 16.61 -17.09 6.41
N LYS A 329 15.56 -17.33 5.65
CA LYS A 329 15.53 -18.38 4.63
C LYS A 329 16.60 -18.23 3.54
N ARG A 330 17.02 -17.00 3.24
CA ARG A 330 18.05 -16.73 2.22
C ARG A 330 19.48 -16.67 2.77
N LEU A 331 19.63 -16.70 4.08
CA LEU A 331 20.94 -16.81 4.74
C LEU A 331 21.42 -18.27 4.83
N LEU A 332 20.49 -19.22 4.77
CA LEU A 332 20.74 -20.67 4.77
C LEU A 332 21.04 -21.16 3.36
#